data_7f2eab503212421fa90eb69264c21271
#
_entry.id   7f2eab503212421fa90eb69264c21271
#
_cell.length_a   1.000
_cell.length_b   1.000
_cell.length_c   1.000
_cell.angle_alpha   90.00
_cell.angle_beta   90.00
_cell.angle_gamma   90.00
#
_symmetry.space_group_name_H-M   'P 1'
#
loop_
_entity.id
_entity.type
_entity.pdbx_description
1 polymer ?
#
loop_
_entity_poly.entity_id
_entity_poly.type
_entity_poly.pdbx_seq_one_letter_code
_entity_poly.pdbx_strand_id
1 'polypeptide(L)'
;DVYKRQYIIPCDIWCDRNPFHRHELYSWYMVSDMVVNESNVRVNRKMELVTVPESSGGNAMIGICYLVKEDADTVAERIEKLCENQRYDGAFWEEALYNKDRMIVAARVVHSADVVEINTYEQLREIDSDSNQLKTDAIQVICEALDARPEAVTDITVLKKGMTNRSFLFTCKGKKYIMRIPGEGTDQLLSLIHI
;
A
#
# COMPACT_ATOMS: atom_id res chain seq x y z
N ASP A 1 4.01 21.93 -22.93
CA ASP A 1 4.19 20.46 -23.04
C ASP A 1 3.73 19.78 -21.75
N VAL A 2 2.44 19.44 -21.71
CA VAL A 2 1.78 18.86 -20.53
C VAL A 2 2.30 17.44 -20.22
N TYR A 3 2.96 16.76 -21.15
CA TYR A 3 3.37 15.36 -21.06
C TYR A 3 4.82 15.14 -20.57
N LYS A 4 5.46 16.16 -20.02
CA LYS A 4 6.89 16.08 -19.66
C LYS A 4 7.16 15.92 -18.16
N ARG A 5 6.14 15.81 -17.34
CA ARG A 5 6.22 15.62 -15.88
C ARG A 5 5.17 14.61 -15.47
N GLN A 6 5.55 13.59 -14.75
CA GLN A 6 4.66 12.47 -14.44
C GLN A 6 4.67 12.17 -12.94
N TYR A 7 3.47 11.95 -12.40
CA TYR A 7 3.29 11.22 -11.17
C TYR A 7 2.96 9.76 -11.49
N ILE A 8 3.60 8.85 -10.81
CA ILE A 8 3.27 7.43 -10.75
C ILE A 8 2.64 7.21 -9.39
N ILE A 9 1.43 6.66 -9.37
CA ILE A 9 0.64 6.54 -8.15
C ILE A 9 0.03 5.14 -8.13
N PRO A 10 0.35 4.29 -7.13
CA PRO A 10 -0.38 3.05 -6.90
C PRO A 10 -1.86 3.34 -6.62
N CYS A 11 -2.75 2.48 -7.10
CA CYS A 11 -4.20 2.71 -6.98
C CYS A 11 -4.76 2.38 -5.59
N ASP A 12 -3.96 1.77 -4.73
CA ASP A 12 -4.30 1.26 -3.40
C ASP A 12 -3.64 2.06 -2.24
N ILE A 13 -3.00 3.19 -2.55
CA ILE A 13 -2.39 4.06 -1.55
C ILE A 13 -3.31 5.24 -1.21
N TRP A 14 -3.63 5.35 0.06
CA TRP A 14 -4.28 6.53 0.64
C TRP A 14 -3.28 7.38 1.43
N CYS A 15 -3.38 8.71 1.29
CA CYS A 15 -2.57 9.67 2.03
C CYS A 15 -3.48 10.61 2.82
N ASP A 16 -3.22 10.80 4.12
CA ASP A 16 -3.95 11.74 4.98
C ASP A 16 -3.81 13.18 4.48
N ARG A 17 -2.64 13.52 3.95
CA ARG A 17 -2.36 14.83 3.36
C ARG A 17 -2.04 14.71 1.90
N ASN A 18 -2.51 15.67 1.10
CA ASN A 18 -2.18 15.73 -0.32
C ASN A 18 -0.65 15.85 -0.53
N PRO A 19 0.03 14.82 -1.08
CA PRO A 19 1.47 14.85 -1.28
C PRO A 19 1.90 15.57 -2.56
N PHE A 20 0.96 16.02 -3.39
CA PHE A 20 1.22 16.54 -4.72
C PHE A 20 1.37 18.07 -4.72
N HIS A 21 2.38 18.57 -5.44
CA HIS A 21 2.61 20.00 -5.61
C HIS A 21 2.62 20.40 -7.10
N ARG A 22 2.14 21.59 -7.40
CA ARG A 22 2.12 22.11 -8.80
C ARG A 22 3.52 22.40 -9.34
N HIS A 23 4.49 22.64 -8.48
CA HIS A 23 5.84 23.10 -8.83
C HIS A 23 6.89 22.19 -8.22
N GLU A 24 6.90 20.93 -8.64
CA GLU A 24 7.98 20.02 -8.29
C GLU A 24 9.25 20.38 -9.07
N LEU A 25 10.38 20.45 -8.38
CA LEU A 25 11.65 20.90 -8.95
C LEU A 25 12.56 19.76 -9.38
N TYR A 26 12.40 18.58 -8.81
CA TYR A 26 13.23 17.39 -9.06
C TYR A 26 12.43 16.11 -8.88
N SER A 27 12.93 15.02 -9.44
CA SER A 27 12.33 13.70 -9.28
C SER A 27 12.50 13.17 -7.87
N TRP A 28 11.45 12.56 -7.35
CA TRP A 28 11.46 11.97 -6.02
C TRP A 28 10.60 10.71 -5.95
N TYR A 29 10.93 9.83 -5.01
CA TYR A 29 10.17 8.64 -4.66
C TYR A 29 9.80 8.66 -3.19
N MET A 30 8.55 8.30 -2.87
CA MET A 30 8.03 8.34 -1.52
C MET A 30 8.37 7.08 -0.75
N VAL A 31 8.91 7.27 0.44
CA VAL A 31 9.19 6.22 1.40
C VAL A 31 8.65 6.61 2.78
N SER A 32 8.30 5.62 3.58
CA SER A 32 7.92 5.84 4.97
C SER A 32 9.16 6.03 5.86
N ASP A 33 8.99 6.69 6.99
CA ASP A 33 9.97 6.74 8.08
C ASP A 33 10.16 5.37 8.77
N MET A 34 9.23 4.44 8.56
CA MET A 34 9.28 3.09 9.11
C MET A 34 10.29 2.22 8.35
N VAL A 35 11.06 1.44 9.13
CA VAL A 35 12.01 0.45 8.60
C VAL A 35 11.35 -0.93 8.61
N VAL A 36 11.41 -1.62 7.47
CA VAL A 36 10.85 -2.95 7.26
C VAL A 36 11.90 -3.90 6.70
N ASN A 37 11.74 -5.19 6.92
CA ASN A 37 12.68 -6.20 6.44
C ASN A 37 12.54 -6.49 4.94
N GLU A 38 11.37 -6.22 4.38
CA GLU A 38 11.04 -6.45 2.97
C GLU A 38 11.67 -5.40 2.04
N SER A 39 12.18 -4.31 2.59
CA SER A 39 12.86 -3.26 1.83
C SER A 39 14.38 -3.31 2.03
N ASN A 40 15.13 -3.14 0.95
CA ASN A 40 16.58 -2.97 0.94
C ASN A 40 17.03 -1.56 0.56
N VAL A 41 16.13 -0.57 0.67
CA VAL A 41 16.41 0.84 0.32
C VAL A 41 16.38 1.70 1.56
N ARG A 42 17.43 2.47 1.80
CA ARG A 42 17.53 3.41 2.92
C ARG A 42 17.69 4.85 2.45
N VAL A 43 17.10 5.76 3.22
CA VAL A 43 17.32 7.19 3.05
C VAL A 43 18.60 7.59 3.80
N ASN A 44 19.54 8.20 3.10
CA ASN A 44 20.75 8.75 3.71
C ASN A 44 20.55 10.22 4.13
N ARG A 45 21.59 10.82 4.75
CA ARG A 45 21.56 12.22 5.23
C ARG A 45 21.41 13.26 4.10
N LYS A 46 21.65 12.87 2.85
CA LYS A 46 21.49 13.73 1.66
C LYS A 46 20.14 13.56 0.99
N MET A 47 19.22 12.82 1.63
CA MET A 47 17.94 12.47 1.04
C MET A 47 18.05 11.63 -0.25
N GLU A 48 19.12 10.85 -0.39
CA GLU A 48 19.29 9.88 -1.47
C GLU A 48 18.78 8.52 -1.00
N LEU A 49 18.18 7.77 -1.91
CA LEU A 49 17.73 6.38 -1.71
C LEU A 49 18.89 5.45 -2.09
N VAL A 50 19.49 4.82 -1.11
CA VAL A 50 20.66 3.95 -1.27
C VAL A 50 20.30 2.50 -0.91
N THR A 51 20.90 1.55 -1.63
CA THR A 51 20.73 0.13 -1.37
C THR A 51 21.50 -0.27 -0.12
N VAL A 52 20.91 -1.08 0.71
CA VAL A 52 21.53 -1.67 1.90
C VAL A 52 21.41 -3.19 1.84
N PRO A 53 22.24 -3.95 2.57
CA PRO A 53 22.08 -5.39 2.68
C PRO A 53 20.67 -5.77 3.18
N GLU A 54 20.06 -6.82 2.62
CA GLU A 54 18.73 -7.30 3.02
C GLU A 54 18.60 -7.52 4.53
N SER A 55 19.67 -7.99 5.18
CA SER A 55 19.71 -8.20 6.63
C SER A 55 19.56 -6.92 7.47
N SER A 56 19.72 -5.75 6.85
CA SER A 56 19.67 -4.44 7.54
C SER A 56 18.27 -3.83 7.54
N GLY A 57 17.37 -4.32 6.71
CA GLY A 57 16.09 -3.72 6.43
C GLY A 57 16.19 -2.31 5.83
N GLY A 58 15.16 -1.83 5.18
CA GLY A 58 15.08 -0.54 4.53
C GLY A 58 13.86 0.27 4.94
N ASN A 59 13.75 1.49 4.45
CA ASN A 59 12.53 2.28 4.58
C ASN A 59 11.39 1.60 3.79
N ALA A 60 10.19 1.56 4.33
CA ALA A 60 9.03 1.04 3.60
C ALA A 60 8.79 1.89 2.35
N MET A 61 8.75 1.25 1.19
CA MET A 61 8.54 1.89 -0.10
C MET A 61 7.03 2.07 -0.31
N ILE A 62 6.61 3.30 -0.64
CA ILE A 62 5.18 3.64 -0.76
C ILE A 62 4.71 3.54 -2.21
N GLY A 63 5.60 3.67 -3.18
CA GLY A 63 5.26 3.55 -4.60
C GLY A 63 4.86 4.87 -5.28
N ILE A 64 4.57 5.95 -4.55
CA ILE A 64 4.30 7.25 -5.16
C ILE A 64 5.61 7.88 -5.61
N CYS A 65 5.68 8.25 -6.88
CA CYS A 65 6.87 8.82 -7.48
C CYS A 65 6.50 10.01 -8.36
N TYR A 66 7.36 11.02 -8.39
CA TYR A 66 7.32 12.11 -9.37
C TYR A 66 8.59 12.10 -10.20
N LEU A 67 8.45 12.19 -11.51
CA LEU A 67 9.57 12.23 -12.44
C LEU A 67 9.52 13.52 -13.26
N VAL A 68 10.65 14.23 -13.29
CA VAL A 68 10.88 15.25 -14.32
C VAL A 68 11.11 14.56 -15.66
N LYS A 69 10.97 15.32 -16.77
CA LYS A 69 11.01 14.75 -18.11
C LYS A 69 12.24 13.87 -18.36
N GLU A 70 13.40 14.38 -18.03
CA GLU A 70 14.69 13.72 -18.32
C GLU A 70 14.80 12.37 -17.61
N ASP A 71 14.34 12.31 -16.36
CA ASP A 71 14.32 11.07 -15.58
C ASP A 71 13.21 10.13 -16.07
N ALA A 72 12.04 10.66 -16.46
CA ALA A 72 10.94 9.87 -17.03
C ALA A 72 11.37 9.18 -18.34
N ASP A 73 12.03 9.90 -19.24
CA ASP A 73 12.58 9.34 -20.48
C ASP A 73 13.60 8.21 -20.16
N THR A 74 14.50 8.46 -19.20
CA THR A 74 15.49 7.45 -18.75
C THR A 74 14.83 6.21 -18.16
N VAL A 75 13.80 6.39 -17.31
CA VAL A 75 13.08 5.28 -16.67
C VAL A 75 12.33 4.46 -17.72
N ALA A 76 11.67 5.11 -18.68
CA ALA A 76 10.97 4.44 -19.77
C ALA A 76 11.91 3.54 -20.58
N GLU A 77 13.07 4.07 -21.02
CA GLU A 77 14.08 3.27 -21.73
C GLU A 77 14.61 2.08 -20.93
N ARG A 78 14.74 2.26 -19.60
CA ARG A 78 15.19 1.16 -18.72
C ARG A 78 14.13 0.10 -18.54
N ILE A 79 12.84 0.48 -18.38
CA ILE A 79 11.73 -0.46 -18.31
C ILE A 79 11.69 -1.32 -19.58
N GLU A 80 11.82 -0.71 -20.79
CA GLU A 80 11.85 -1.46 -22.05
C GLU A 80 12.97 -2.51 -22.04
N LYS A 81 14.18 -2.14 -21.61
CA LYS A 81 15.31 -3.08 -21.50
C LYS A 81 15.09 -4.18 -20.44
N LEU A 82 14.44 -3.86 -19.33
CA LEU A 82 14.11 -4.85 -18.29
C LEU A 82 13.10 -5.88 -18.84
N CYS A 83 12.09 -5.43 -19.59
CA CYS A 83 11.08 -6.30 -20.22
C CYS A 83 11.66 -7.27 -21.25
N GLU A 84 12.81 -6.98 -21.84
CA GLU A 84 13.51 -7.90 -22.76
C GLU A 84 14.22 -9.06 -22.04
N ASN A 85 14.34 -9.01 -20.72
CA ASN A 85 15.12 -9.96 -19.93
C ASN A 85 14.26 -10.72 -18.92
N GLN A 86 14.02 -12.01 -19.19
CA GLN A 86 13.20 -12.90 -18.33
C GLN A 86 13.61 -12.93 -16.85
N ARG A 87 14.84 -12.54 -16.50
CA ARG A 87 15.27 -12.44 -15.10
C ARG A 87 14.42 -11.44 -14.30
N TYR A 88 13.85 -10.47 -14.99
CA TYR A 88 13.03 -9.40 -14.38
C TYR A 88 11.54 -9.64 -14.54
N ASP A 89 11.12 -10.83 -15.02
CA ASP A 89 9.72 -11.23 -15.03
C ASP A 89 9.20 -11.23 -13.58
N GLY A 90 8.21 -10.38 -13.29
CA GLY A 90 7.70 -10.19 -11.95
C GLY A 90 8.47 -9.19 -11.07
N ALA A 91 9.50 -8.53 -11.58
CA ALA A 91 10.14 -7.41 -10.90
C ALA A 91 9.21 -6.18 -10.88
N PHE A 92 9.33 -5.36 -9.85
CA PHE A 92 8.61 -4.10 -9.77
C PHE A 92 9.26 -3.06 -10.70
N TRP A 93 8.47 -2.09 -11.17
CA TRP A 93 8.95 -1.02 -12.05
C TRP A 93 10.07 -0.17 -11.44
N GLU A 94 10.17 -0.14 -10.11
CA GLU A 94 11.21 0.54 -9.33
C GLU A 94 12.62 0.05 -9.67
N GLU A 95 12.76 -1.16 -10.23
CA GLU A 95 14.05 -1.65 -10.74
C GLU A 95 14.66 -0.67 -11.77
N ALA A 96 13.83 0.04 -12.53
CA ALA A 96 14.28 1.04 -13.48
C ALA A 96 14.84 2.31 -12.83
N LEU A 97 14.54 2.56 -11.54
CA LEU A 97 15.06 3.70 -10.79
C LEU A 97 16.50 3.49 -10.33
N TYR A 98 16.97 2.25 -10.21
CA TYR A 98 18.30 1.97 -9.68
C TYR A 98 19.43 2.37 -10.64
N ASN A 99 20.46 2.96 -10.07
CA ASN A 99 21.74 3.19 -10.70
C ASN A 99 22.83 2.69 -9.75
N LYS A 100 23.26 1.45 -9.92
CA LYS A 100 24.18 0.73 -9.02
C LYS A 100 23.57 0.58 -7.62
N ASP A 101 24.15 1.26 -6.64
CA ASP A 101 23.82 1.20 -5.21
C ASP A 101 22.84 2.29 -4.73
N ARG A 102 22.26 3.04 -5.66
CA ARG A 102 21.27 4.10 -5.35
C ARG A 102 20.22 4.27 -6.43
N MET A 103 19.12 4.89 -6.09
CA MET A 103 18.13 5.36 -7.07
C MET A 103 18.53 6.71 -7.67
N ILE A 104 18.04 6.98 -8.88
CA ILE A 104 18.25 8.26 -9.59
C ILE A 104 17.37 9.39 -9.05
N VAL A 105 16.42 9.08 -8.18
CA VAL A 105 15.45 10.00 -7.61
C VAL A 105 15.77 10.29 -6.14
N ALA A 106 15.37 11.47 -5.66
CA ALA A 106 15.52 11.84 -4.25
C ALA A 106 14.46 11.14 -3.38
N ALA A 107 14.71 11.01 -2.08
CA ALA A 107 13.74 10.53 -1.13
C ALA A 107 12.72 11.61 -0.78
N ARG A 108 11.43 11.25 -0.73
CA ARG A 108 10.40 12.00 -0.02
C ARG A 108 9.91 11.14 1.15
N VAL A 109 10.34 11.50 2.36
CA VAL A 109 9.99 10.74 3.56
C VAL A 109 8.65 11.24 4.09
N VAL A 110 7.74 10.30 4.37
CA VAL A 110 6.44 10.56 5.02
C VAL A 110 6.37 9.77 6.32
N HIS A 111 5.56 10.25 7.25
CA HIS A 111 5.28 9.51 8.47
C HIS A 111 4.42 8.29 8.16
N SER A 112 4.72 7.17 8.76
CA SER A 112 4.01 5.89 8.52
C SER A 112 2.51 5.93 8.84
N ALA A 113 2.09 6.83 9.74
CA ALA A 113 0.69 7.04 10.06
C ALA A 113 -0.06 7.89 9.02
N ASP A 114 0.64 8.65 8.17
CA ASP A 114 0.04 9.54 7.18
C ASP A 114 -0.25 8.83 5.83
N VAL A 115 0.15 7.55 5.71
CA VAL A 115 0.01 6.76 4.48
C VAL A 115 -0.46 5.35 4.80
N VAL A 116 -1.47 4.89 4.09
CA VAL A 116 -2.04 3.54 4.25
C VAL A 116 -2.16 2.86 2.90
N GLU A 117 -1.65 1.63 2.80
CA GLU A 117 -1.91 0.73 1.69
C GLU A 117 -3.21 -0.04 1.97
N ILE A 118 -4.17 0.10 1.06
CA ILE A 118 -5.52 -0.47 1.19
C ILE A 118 -5.60 -1.75 0.37
N ASN A 119 -5.37 -2.88 1.02
CA ASN A 119 -5.40 -4.20 0.38
C ASN A 119 -6.75 -4.92 0.55
N THR A 120 -7.62 -4.43 1.45
CA THR A 120 -8.91 -5.05 1.73
C THR A 120 -10.00 -4.01 1.93
N TYR A 121 -11.25 -4.43 1.70
CA TYR A 121 -12.41 -3.58 1.92
C TYR A 121 -12.56 -3.14 3.39
N GLU A 122 -12.19 -4.00 4.32
CA GLU A 122 -12.21 -3.70 5.75
C GLU A 122 -11.23 -2.57 6.11
N GLN A 123 -10.05 -2.56 5.48
CA GLN A 123 -9.08 -1.46 5.62
C GLN A 123 -9.63 -0.15 5.01
N LEU A 124 -10.32 -0.23 3.87
CA LEU A 124 -10.99 0.94 3.31
C LEU A 124 -12.05 1.50 4.28
N ARG A 125 -12.84 0.62 4.91
CA ARG A 125 -13.87 1.01 5.89
C ARG A 125 -13.30 1.56 7.20
N GLU A 126 -12.06 1.24 7.57
CA GLU A 126 -11.35 1.92 8.68
C GLU A 126 -11.10 3.39 8.39
N ILE A 127 -10.80 3.72 7.13
CA ILE A 127 -10.48 5.08 6.69
C ILE A 127 -11.77 5.84 6.35
N ASP A 128 -12.69 5.19 5.66
CA ASP A 128 -13.97 5.75 5.21
C ASP A 128 -15.13 4.85 5.64
N SER A 129 -15.76 5.21 6.76
CA SER A 129 -16.91 4.48 7.32
C SER A 129 -18.13 4.52 6.41
N ASP A 130 -18.24 5.49 5.51
CA ASP A 130 -19.35 5.66 4.57
C ASP A 130 -19.16 4.86 3.29
N SER A 131 -18.02 4.21 3.10
CA SER A 131 -17.71 3.34 1.97
C SER A 131 -18.45 2.00 2.05
N ASN A 132 -19.80 2.03 2.04
CA ASN A 132 -20.66 0.87 2.20
C ASN A 132 -21.25 0.33 0.87
N GLN A 133 -20.83 0.89 -0.26
CA GLN A 133 -21.33 0.47 -1.59
C GLN A 133 -20.61 -0.77 -2.15
N LEU A 134 -19.42 -1.08 -1.65
CA LEU A 134 -18.68 -2.27 -2.05
C LEU A 134 -19.12 -3.47 -1.20
N LYS A 135 -19.47 -4.56 -1.85
CA LYS A 135 -19.83 -5.83 -1.19
C LYS A 135 -18.60 -6.73 -1.17
N THR A 136 -18.21 -7.18 0.02
CA THR A 136 -17.22 -8.25 0.16
C THR A 136 -17.93 -9.50 0.66
N ASP A 137 -17.34 -10.67 0.41
CA ASP A 137 -17.87 -11.95 0.92
C ASP A 137 -17.98 -11.92 2.44
N ALA A 138 -17.05 -11.27 3.13
CA ALA A 138 -17.09 -11.13 4.59
C ALA A 138 -18.30 -10.31 5.07
N ILE A 139 -18.58 -9.18 4.46
CA ILE A 139 -19.74 -8.34 4.79
C ILE A 139 -21.04 -9.08 4.44
N GLN A 140 -21.08 -9.80 3.33
CA GLN A 140 -22.25 -10.61 2.96
C GLN A 140 -22.55 -11.68 4.03
N VAL A 141 -21.53 -12.43 4.46
CA VAL A 141 -21.69 -13.46 5.52
C VAL A 141 -22.15 -12.82 6.85
N ILE A 142 -21.63 -11.65 7.22
CA ILE A 142 -22.10 -10.92 8.40
C ILE A 142 -23.58 -10.56 8.26
N CYS A 143 -23.97 -10.02 7.12
CA CYS A 143 -25.35 -9.61 6.85
C CYS A 143 -26.31 -10.79 6.91
N GLU A 144 -25.94 -11.92 6.34
CA GLU A 144 -26.74 -13.18 6.40
C GLU A 144 -26.82 -13.72 7.82
N ALA A 145 -25.69 -13.79 8.55
CA ALA A 145 -25.65 -14.36 9.90
C ALA A 145 -26.37 -13.50 10.96
N LEU A 146 -26.39 -12.19 10.78
CA LEU A 146 -26.97 -11.23 11.75
C LEU A 146 -28.32 -10.66 11.28
N ASP A 147 -28.85 -11.11 10.13
CA ASP A 147 -30.04 -10.56 9.48
C ASP A 147 -29.95 -9.02 9.44
N ALA A 148 -28.87 -8.51 8.84
CA ALA A 148 -28.54 -7.09 8.81
C ALA A 148 -28.31 -6.61 7.37
N ARG A 149 -28.39 -5.28 7.18
CA ARG A 149 -27.96 -4.65 5.93
C ARG A 149 -26.49 -4.22 6.03
N PRO A 150 -25.75 -4.09 4.92
CA PRO A 150 -24.36 -3.65 4.94
C PRO A 150 -24.10 -2.34 5.71
N GLU A 151 -25.04 -1.40 5.63
CA GLU A 151 -24.99 -0.10 6.31
C GLU A 151 -25.09 -0.22 7.85
N ALA A 152 -25.60 -1.35 8.35
CA ALA A 152 -25.68 -1.61 9.79
C ALA A 152 -24.36 -2.16 10.37
N VAL A 153 -23.38 -2.47 9.53
CA VAL A 153 -22.04 -2.91 9.92
C VAL A 153 -21.14 -1.68 9.99
N THR A 154 -20.80 -1.23 11.19
CA THR A 154 -20.06 0.00 11.46
C THR A 154 -18.83 -0.25 12.34
N ASP A 155 -18.00 0.79 12.55
CA ASP A 155 -16.82 0.76 13.44
C ASP A 155 -15.88 -0.42 13.15
N ILE A 156 -15.63 -0.69 11.87
CA ILE A 156 -14.75 -1.79 11.46
C ILE A 156 -13.31 -1.43 11.82
N THR A 157 -12.63 -2.33 12.56
CA THR A 157 -11.23 -2.18 12.96
C THR A 157 -10.49 -3.49 12.72
N VAL A 158 -9.44 -3.46 11.92
CA VAL A 158 -8.60 -4.64 11.63
C VAL A 158 -7.73 -4.97 12.84
N LEU A 159 -7.95 -6.15 13.44
CA LEU A 159 -7.30 -6.54 14.71
C LEU A 159 -5.90 -7.12 14.50
N LYS A 160 -5.61 -7.73 13.36
CA LYS A 160 -4.31 -8.36 13.11
C LYS A 160 -4.03 -8.45 11.61
N LYS A 161 -2.89 -7.92 11.20
CA LYS A 161 -2.29 -8.15 9.88
C LYS A 161 -1.43 -9.41 9.99
N GLY A 162 -1.93 -10.56 9.56
CA GLY A 162 -1.16 -11.82 9.55
C GLY A 162 -1.40 -12.58 8.25
N MET A 163 -0.38 -13.26 7.73
CA MET A 163 -0.42 -13.97 6.46
C MET A 163 -1.47 -15.10 6.40
N THR A 164 -1.88 -15.65 7.53
CA THR A 164 -2.73 -16.85 7.56
C THR A 164 -4.19 -16.61 7.97
N ASN A 165 -4.50 -15.54 8.70
CA ASN A 165 -5.87 -15.26 9.15
C ASN A 165 -6.10 -13.76 9.24
N ARG A 166 -7.16 -13.28 8.64
CA ARG A 166 -7.63 -11.90 8.80
C ARG A 166 -8.70 -11.86 9.89
N SER A 167 -8.60 -10.89 10.80
CA SER A 167 -9.61 -10.71 11.86
C SER A 167 -9.91 -9.23 12.02
N PHE A 168 -11.18 -8.89 12.14
CA PHE A 168 -11.61 -7.53 12.39
C PHE A 168 -12.75 -7.47 13.39
N LEU A 169 -12.75 -6.40 14.17
CA LEU A 169 -13.83 -6.00 15.08
C LEU A 169 -14.82 -5.14 14.29
N PHE A 170 -16.10 -5.25 14.58
CA PHE A 170 -17.13 -4.37 14.04
C PHE A 170 -18.32 -4.26 14.99
N THR A 171 -19.15 -3.24 14.78
CA THR A 171 -20.41 -3.03 15.47
C THR A 171 -21.56 -3.35 14.52
N CYS A 172 -22.57 -4.09 15.00
CA CYS A 172 -23.81 -4.31 14.29
C CYS A 172 -24.98 -4.35 15.25
N LYS A 173 -26.06 -3.61 14.94
CA LYS A 173 -27.26 -3.49 15.80
C LYS A 173 -26.89 -3.15 17.27
N GLY A 174 -25.92 -2.27 17.46
CA GLY A 174 -25.44 -1.81 18.78
C GLY A 174 -24.60 -2.83 19.57
N LYS A 175 -24.21 -3.95 18.98
CA LYS A 175 -23.37 -4.98 19.60
C LYS A 175 -22.04 -5.10 18.87
N LYS A 176 -20.98 -5.45 19.60
CA LYS A 176 -19.65 -5.67 19.03
C LYS A 176 -19.41 -7.13 18.72
N TYR A 177 -18.78 -7.38 17.58
CA TYR A 177 -18.45 -8.70 17.08
C TYR A 177 -17.02 -8.74 16.54
N ILE A 178 -16.44 -9.94 16.55
CA ILE A 178 -15.20 -10.22 15.84
C ILE A 178 -15.52 -11.20 14.71
N MET A 179 -15.11 -10.82 13.48
CA MET A 179 -15.09 -11.72 12.33
C MET A 179 -13.68 -12.22 12.12
N ARG A 180 -13.56 -13.53 11.88
CA ARG A 180 -12.30 -14.17 11.51
C ARG A 180 -12.47 -14.85 10.16
N ILE A 181 -11.60 -14.49 9.21
CA ILE A 181 -11.52 -15.06 7.88
C ILE A 181 -10.26 -15.92 7.82
N PRO A 182 -10.39 -17.24 7.58
CA PRO A 182 -9.23 -18.11 7.39
C PRO A 182 -8.45 -17.69 6.14
N GLY A 183 -7.12 -17.78 6.18
CA GLY A 183 -6.26 -17.59 5.02
C GLY A 183 -6.34 -18.76 4.04
N GLU A 184 -5.76 -18.59 2.84
CA GLU A 184 -5.68 -19.65 1.84
C GLU A 184 -5.01 -20.90 2.43
N GLY A 185 -5.65 -22.06 2.25
CA GLY A 185 -5.15 -23.37 2.74
C GLY A 185 -5.64 -23.78 4.13
N THR A 186 -6.47 -22.98 4.81
CA THR A 186 -7.16 -23.39 6.04
C THR A 186 -8.65 -23.49 5.76
N ASP A 187 -9.14 -24.72 5.58
CA ASP A 187 -10.51 -24.99 5.19
C ASP A 187 -11.57 -24.32 6.10
N GLN A 188 -12.40 -23.50 5.48
CA GLN A 188 -13.84 -23.30 5.68
C GLN A 188 -14.39 -23.02 7.10
N LEU A 189 -13.75 -22.24 7.95
CA LEU A 189 -14.42 -21.79 9.17
C LEU A 189 -14.39 -20.26 9.31
N LEU A 190 -15.38 -19.61 8.71
CA LEU A 190 -15.79 -18.26 9.11
C LEU A 190 -16.30 -18.34 10.55
N SER A 191 -15.62 -17.71 11.48
CA SER A 191 -16.04 -17.67 12.88
C SER A 191 -16.50 -16.27 13.24
N LEU A 192 -17.73 -16.15 13.67
CA LEU A 192 -18.32 -14.92 14.18
C LEU A 192 -18.49 -15.07 15.70
N ILE A 193 -17.85 -14.21 16.46
CA ILE A 193 -17.89 -14.23 17.92
C ILE A 193 -18.52 -12.93 18.42
N HIS A 194 -19.59 -13.05 19.21
CA HIS A 194 -20.16 -11.93 19.95
C HIS A 194 -19.32 -11.66 21.21
N ILE A 195 -18.96 -10.42 21.42
CA ILE A 195 -18.24 -9.96 22.60
C ILE A 195 -19.18 -9.27 23.56
#